data_f2044adb1bf33f70e0fe1fd8ace596c5
#
_entry.id   f2044adb1bf33f70e0fe1fd8ace596c5
#
_cell.length_a   1.000
_cell.length_b   1.000
_cell.length_c   1.000
_cell.angle_alpha   90.00
_cell.angle_beta   90.00
_cell.angle_gamma   90.00
#
_symmetry.space_group_name_H-M   'P 1'
#
loop_
_entity.id
_entity.type
_entity.pdbx_description
1 polymer ?
#
loop_
_entity_poly.entity_id
_entity_poly.type
_entity_poly.pdbx_seq_one_letter_code
_entity_poly.pdbx_strand_id
1 'polypeptide(L)'
;MRHTNDELAQNVAERWCWEVTHRDDTRVARRLSCQQEVDGVYRLDEGAVLDDFFHLLDQIGVMAVLAEARGTAMQREMVPYVQDVLLYGLKTRFGIERMNALPALLFSDAALMPLVGFKAQHVRQGVCQRGAATRQGERTPGPISPAILAHHIVKLNVWDLECVFNGAIRAWAKAGVFSPQVTGMADGTDLETTERYTGCGQVTRTVRLEDTWGTGHEIAVTVYGWKVLLLLAAVTKMPLAVQVGQSQEHEALWARALVTQARMHLAGYARLSQVFCERGFMEGTTRWWLDQQGIRLVVPAKTNMAVTAEAHAHAAAGEDLTVGRRVHTVRHGQGRTAWTERVATEVVGMTGLTTYDHYGTPEHKRHANRRDFQAHRINAVVVRKWQGQDQGPAGKTVFLTNAPVEQPLPPFEDDDNRSLIEHCCSKEAKQPWDLGHPPQKTERAVRVHVLFTLRLFALATAYRLPCEREATGREPVGWQRWRRQLLEQTRELVIVFAQDYDGIFHLAEYSLLVGVKRKDRPPGIGTRQDVLAKYRLMSRH
;
A
#
# COMPACT_ATOMS: atom_id res chain seq x y z
N MET A 1 31.24 32.29 -12.82
CA MET A 1 30.00 32.50 -12.03
C MET A 1 29.46 31.11 -11.63
N ARG A 2 29.18 30.86 -10.37
CA ARG A 2 28.46 29.66 -9.94
C ARG A 2 26.96 30.01 -9.99
N HIS A 3 26.24 29.41 -10.92
CA HIS A 3 24.79 29.52 -10.95
C HIS A 3 24.20 28.97 -9.66
N THR A 4 23.18 29.60 -9.16
CA THR A 4 22.38 29.10 -8.02
C THR A 4 21.65 27.82 -8.44
N ASN A 5 21.28 26.96 -7.51
CA ASN A 5 20.54 25.74 -7.81
C ASN A 5 19.21 26.04 -8.52
N ASP A 6 18.59 27.17 -8.19
CA ASP A 6 17.32 27.61 -8.79
C ASP A 6 17.50 28.05 -10.25
N GLU A 7 18.58 28.79 -10.57
CA GLU A 7 18.92 29.14 -11.95
C GLU A 7 19.26 27.89 -12.80
N LEU A 8 19.90 26.87 -12.20
CA LEU A 8 20.18 25.61 -12.89
C LEU A 8 18.91 24.80 -13.12
N ALA A 9 17.99 24.75 -12.14
CA ALA A 9 16.70 24.08 -12.26
C ALA A 9 15.82 24.75 -13.33
N GLN A 10 15.79 26.09 -13.35
CA GLN A 10 15.05 26.87 -14.34
C GLN A 10 15.60 26.67 -15.75
N ASN A 11 16.92 26.72 -15.92
CA ASN A 11 17.57 26.44 -17.20
C ASN A 11 17.34 25.01 -17.71
N VAL A 12 17.23 24.04 -16.80
CA VAL A 12 16.92 22.65 -17.14
C VAL A 12 15.44 22.53 -17.53
N ALA A 13 14.53 23.14 -16.79
CA ALA A 13 13.10 23.13 -17.09
C ALA A 13 12.80 23.78 -18.46
N GLU A 14 13.37 24.96 -18.73
CA GLU A 14 13.22 25.66 -20.02
C GLU A 14 13.77 24.84 -21.20
N ARG A 15 14.90 24.14 -21.00
CA ARG A 15 15.56 23.37 -22.06
C ARG A 15 14.86 22.04 -22.40
N TRP A 16 14.21 21.38 -21.42
CA TRP A 16 13.78 20.00 -21.59
C TRP A 16 12.27 19.79 -21.62
N CYS A 17 11.45 20.80 -21.30
CA CYS A 17 9.98 20.69 -21.26
C CYS A 17 9.51 19.45 -20.48
N TRP A 18 9.52 19.55 -19.18
CA TRP A 18 9.23 18.45 -18.26
C TRP A 18 7.74 18.24 -17.96
N GLU A 19 6.85 18.62 -18.81
CA GLU A 19 5.43 18.46 -18.56
C GLU A 19 5.02 17.01 -18.83
N VAL A 20 4.32 16.44 -17.85
CA VAL A 20 3.58 15.18 -18.01
C VAL A 20 2.44 15.43 -18.99
N THR A 21 2.20 14.51 -19.93
CA THR A 21 1.10 14.65 -20.88
C THR A 21 -0.25 14.61 -20.17
N HIS A 22 -1.21 15.40 -20.65
CA HIS A 22 -2.56 15.45 -20.14
C HIS A 22 -3.50 14.66 -21.03
N ARG A 23 -4.34 13.82 -20.45
CA ARG A 23 -5.32 13.07 -21.20
C ARG A 23 -6.45 13.97 -21.72
N ASP A 24 -6.60 14.03 -23.04
CA ASP A 24 -7.72 14.67 -23.73
C ASP A 24 -8.09 13.89 -24.99
N ASP A 25 -8.86 12.83 -24.81
CA ASP A 25 -9.32 11.95 -25.88
C ASP A 25 -10.00 12.74 -27.01
N THR A 26 -10.78 13.77 -26.69
CA THR A 26 -11.52 14.59 -27.67
C THR A 26 -10.58 15.40 -28.55
N ARG A 27 -9.57 16.02 -27.96
CA ARG A 27 -8.56 16.82 -28.66
C ARG A 27 -7.70 15.96 -29.58
N VAL A 28 -7.27 14.80 -29.08
CA VAL A 28 -6.48 13.84 -29.85
C VAL A 28 -7.32 13.24 -30.98
N ALA A 29 -8.58 12.85 -30.72
CA ALA A 29 -9.49 12.34 -31.75
C ALA A 29 -9.73 13.37 -32.88
N ARG A 30 -9.87 14.66 -32.54
CA ARG A 30 -9.97 15.74 -33.53
C ARG A 30 -8.74 15.78 -34.41
N ARG A 31 -7.54 15.73 -33.83
CA ARG A 31 -6.26 15.75 -34.53
C ARG A 31 -6.15 14.57 -35.51
N LEU A 32 -6.47 13.36 -35.03
CA LEU A 32 -6.51 12.14 -35.85
C LEU A 32 -7.51 12.24 -37.01
N SER A 33 -8.73 12.73 -36.74
CA SER A 33 -9.80 12.86 -37.76
C SER A 33 -9.44 13.86 -38.84
N CYS A 34 -8.65 14.89 -38.53
CA CYS A 34 -8.11 15.88 -39.44
C CYS A 34 -6.79 15.45 -40.11
N GLN A 35 -6.33 14.23 -39.89
CA GLN A 35 -5.06 13.71 -40.44
C GLN A 35 -3.84 14.55 -40.08
N GLN A 36 -3.86 15.19 -38.92
CA GLN A 36 -2.70 15.94 -38.40
C GLN A 36 -1.67 14.98 -37.80
N GLU A 37 -0.41 15.36 -37.86
CA GLU A 37 0.69 14.57 -37.25
C GLU A 37 0.49 14.36 -35.75
N VAL A 38 0.85 13.17 -35.30
CA VAL A 38 0.90 12.76 -33.89
C VAL A 38 2.30 12.26 -33.57
N ASP A 39 2.73 12.41 -32.31
CA ASP A 39 4.10 12.11 -31.90
C ASP A 39 4.37 10.61 -31.80
N GLY A 40 3.35 9.81 -31.57
CA GLY A 40 3.44 8.36 -31.52
C GLY A 40 2.12 7.68 -31.25
N VAL A 41 2.04 6.40 -31.65
CA VAL A 41 0.89 5.51 -31.42
C VAL A 41 1.45 4.19 -30.90
N TYR A 42 1.02 3.77 -29.73
CA TYR A 42 1.53 2.58 -29.08
C TYR A 42 0.38 1.71 -28.58
N ARG A 43 0.57 0.40 -28.58
CA ARG A 43 -0.38 -0.50 -27.91
C ARG A 43 -0.32 -0.26 -26.42
N LEU A 44 -1.49 -0.29 -25.78
CA LEU A 44 -1.61 -0.24 -24.35
C LEU A 44 -1.66 -1.66 -23.81
N ASP A 45 -0.60 -2.06 -23.16
CA ASP A 45 -0.63 -3.21 -22.26
C ASP A 45 -0.77 -2.75 -20.80
N GLU A 46 0.30 -2.34 -20.13
CA GLU A 46 0.19 -1.87 -18.74
C GLU A 46 0.02 -0.33 -18.63
N GLY A 47 0.27 0.40 -19.71
CA GLY A 47 0.26 1.87 -19.72
C GLY A 47 -1.11 2.50 -19.48
N ALA A 48 -2.21 1.91 -19.96
CA ALA A 48 -3.57 2.45 -19.79
C ALA A 48 -3.95 2.65 -18.32
N VAL A 49 -3.59 1.68 -17.50
CA VAL A 49 -3.87 1.72 -16.06
C VAL A 49 -3.13 2.84 -15.38
N LEU A 50 -1.94 3.16 -15.87
CA LEU A 50 -1.12 4.23 -15.32
C LEU A 50 -1.62 5.60 -15.74
N ASP A 51 -2.11 5.74 -16.97
CA ASP A 51 -2.69 6.99 -17.43
C ASP A 51 -3.92 7.37 -16.60
N ASP A 52 -4.88 6.46 -16.44
CA ASP A 52 -6.04 6.67 -15.58
C ASP A 52 -5.63 6.94 -14.11
N PHE A 53 -4.59 6.26 -13.65
CA PHE A 53 -4.06 6.46 -12.31
C PHE A 53 -3.42 7.85 -12.14
N PHE A 54 -2.60 8.30 -13.08
CA PHE A 54 -2.03 9.65 -13.04
C PHE A 54 -3.10 10.72 -13.16
N HIS A 55 -4.12 10.51 -13.99
CA HIS A 55 -5.26 11.41 -14.09
C HIS A 55 -6.01 11.53 -12.75
N LEU A 56 -6.25 10.41 -12.06
CA LEU A 56 -6.82 10.44 -10.71
C LEU A 56 -5.93 11.21 -9.73
N LEU A 57 -4.61 10.97 -9.74
CA LEU A 57 -3.67 11.68 -8.86
C LEU A 57 -3.70 13.19 -9.08
N ASP A 58 -3.86 13.61 -10.34
CA ASP A 58 -4.00 15.02 -10.71
C ASP A 58 -5.33 15.59 -10.20
N GLN A 59 -6.45 14.92 -10.45
CA GLN A 59 -7.77 15.33 -9.99
C GLN A 59 -7.87 15.51 -8.47
N ILE A 60 -7.19 14.67 -7.69
CA ILE A 60 -7.17 14.77 -6.22
C ILE A 60 -6.04 15.67 -5.69
N GLY A 61 -5.32 16.35 -6.58
CA GLY A 61 -4.25 17.29 -6.23
C GLY A 61 -2.96 16.67 -5.71
N VAL A 62 -2.77 15.35 -5.83
CA VAL A 62 -1.53 14.68 -5.40
C VAL A 62 -0.37 14.99 -6.33
N MET A 63 -0.61 15.15 -7.63
CA MET A 63 0.44 15.54 -8.58
C MET A 63 1.00 16.93 -8.25
N ALA A 64 0.17 17.89 -7.85
CA ALA A 64 0.64 19.19 -7.40
C ALA A 64 1.54 19.09 -6.15
N VAL A 65 1.15 18.27 -5.16
CA VAL A 65 1.97 18.02 -3.96
C VAL A 65 3.30 17.34 -4.33
N LEU A 66 3.29 16.39 -5.27
CA LEU A 66 4.50 15.74 -5.75
C LEU A 66 5.43 16.73 -6.48
N ALA A 67 4.86 17.67 -7.25
CA ALA A 67 5.63 18.69 -7.96
C ALA A 67 6.27 19.72 -7.01
N GLU A 68 5.69 19.96 -5.85
CA GLU A 68 6.24 20.83 -4.81
C GLU A 68 7.30 20.13 -3.95
N ALA A 69 7.28 18.80 -3.89
CA ALA A 69 8.23 18.03 -3.10
C ALA A 69 9.63 18.15 -3.69
N ARG A 70 10.57 18.69 -2.92
CA ARG A 70 11.97 18.85 -3.33
C ARG A 70 12.86 17.87 -2.56
N GLY A 71 13.83 17.31 -3.26
CA GLY A 71 14.87 16.51 -2.63
C GLY A 71 15.84 17.40 -1.83
N THR A 72 16.45 16.86 -0.77
CA THR A 72 17.50 17.56 -0.05
C THR A 72 18.73 17.71 -0.93
N ALA A 73 19.22 18.96 -1.05
CA ALA A 73 20.56 19.36 -1.49
C ALA A 73 21.24 18.43 -2.51
N MET A 74 20.65 18.30 -3.69
CA MET A 74 21.41 17.82 -4.84
C MET A 74 22.28 18.96 -5.34
N GLN A 75 23.57 18.71 -5.54
CA GLN A 75 24.49 19.71 -6.11
C GLN A 75 24.09 20.14 -7.52
N ARG A 76 23.37 19.29 -8.22
CA ARG A 76 22.77 19.54 -9.54
C ARG A 76 21.50 18.73 -9.67
N GLU A 77 20.39 19.38 -9.87
CA GLU A 77 19.14 18.75 -10.31
C GLU A 77 19.16 18.71 -11.85
N MET A 78 19.40 17.53 -12.41
CA MET A 78 19.45 17.33 -13.87
C MET A 78 18.10 16.87 -14.42
N VAL A 79 17.27 16.34 -13.58
CA VAL A 79 15.91 15.86 -13.82
C VAL A 79 15.05 16.39 -12.69
N PRO A 80 13.89 17.00 -12.97
CA PRO A 80 12.96 17.41 -11.92
C PRO A 80 12.62 16.26 -11.00
N TYR A 81 12.58 16.57 -9.72
CA TYR A 81 12.33 15.59 -8.66
C TYR A 81 11.10 14.72 -8.90
N VAL A 82 10.03 15.31 -9.39
CA VAL A 82 8.77 14.60 -9.69
C VAL A 82 8.99 13.44 -10.68
N GLN A 83 9.90 13.59 -11.61
CA GLN A 83 10.18 12.54 -12.60
C GLN A 83 11.01 11.40 -12.05
N ASP A 84 11.99 11.69 -11.18
CA ASP A 84 12.71 10.65 -10.43
C ASP A 84 11.71 9.86 -9.56
N VAL A 85 10.77 10.55 -8.92
CA VAL A 85 9.69 9.95 -8.13
C VAL A 85 8.77 9.08 -8.98
N LEU A 86 8.34 9.57 -10.14
CA LEU A 86 7.48 8.80 -11.06
C LEU A 86 8.21 7.58 -11.63
N LEU A 87 9.46 7.71 -12.07
CA LEU A 87 10.26 6.57 -12.55
C LEU A 87 10.46 5.52 -11.46
N TYR A 88 10.75 5.95 -10.25
CA TYR A 88 10.92 5.03 -9.15
C TYR A 88 9.57 4.40 -8.73
N GLY A 89 8.50 5.15 -8.85
CA GLY A 89 7.14 4.65 -8.71
C GLY A 89 6.82 3.54 -9.70
N LEU A 90 7.16 3.70 -10.95
CA LEU A 90 6.98 2.66 -11.96
C LEU A 90 7.84 1.41 -11.65
N LYS A 91 9.10 1.60 -11.23
CA LYS A 91 9.96 0.49 -10.80
C LYS A 91 9.27 -0.36 -9.74
N THR A 92 8.80 0.27 -8.67
CA THR A 92 8.14 -0.44 -7.56
C THR A 92 6.79 -1.03 -7.99
N ARG A 93 6.03 -0.29 -8.80
CA ARG A 93 4.74 -0.73 -9.32
C ARG A 93 4.83 -1.98 -10.19
N PHE A 94 5.89 -2.10 -10.99
CA PHE A 94 6.14 -3.26 -11.85
C PHE A 94 6.91 -4.38 -11.15
N GLY A 95 7.26 -4.22 -9.88
CA GLY A 95 8.02 -5.23 -9.12
C GLY A 95 9.42 -5.46 -9.69
N ILE A 96 10.05 -4.42 -10.24
CA ILE A 96 11.41 -4.53 -10.79
C ILE A 96 12.40 -4.50 -9.63
N GLU A 97 12.89 -5.68 -9.22
CA GLU A 97 13.76 -5.82 -8.05
C GLU A 97 15.09 -5.07 -8.19
N ARG A 98 15.70 -5.12 -9.36
CA ARG A 98 17.07 -4.60 -9.58
C ARG A 98 17.06 -3.31 -10.39
N MET A 99 17.73 -2.28 -9.88
CA MET A 99 17.91 -1.01 -10.60
C MET A 99 18.51 -1.22 -11.99
N ASN A 100 19.47 -2.12 -12.13
CA ASN A 100 20.13 -2.41 -13.41
C ASN A 100 19.23 -3.07 -14.47
N ALA A 101 18.04 -3.54 -14.08
CA ALA A 101 17.06 -4.08 -15.01
C ALA A 101 16.17 -2.98 -15.65
N LEU A 102 16.18 -1.77 -15.12
CA LEU A 102 15.35 -0.66 -15.61
C LEU A 102 15.50 -0.37 -17.10
N PRO A 103 16.72 -0.36 -17.71
CA PRO A 103 16.85 -0.11 -19.14
C PRO A 103 16.10 -1.11 -20.02
N ALA A 104 16.08 -2.39 -19.62
CA ALA A 104 15.43 -3.45 -20.40
C ALA A 104 13.93 -3.57 -20.11
N LEU A 105 13.49 -3.32 -18.87
CA LEU A 105 12.12 -3.60 -18.44
C LEU A 105 11.23 -2.35 -18.39
N LEU A 106 11.81 -1.15 -18.26
CA LEU A 106 11.05 0.09 -18.12
C LEU A 106 11.43 1.15 -19.15
N PHE A 107 12.72 1.45 -19.30
CA PHE A 107 13.15 2.57 -20.16
C PHE A 107 12.98 2.28 -21.66
N SER A 108 12.86 1.01 -22.03
CA SER A 108 12.56 0.58 -23.40
C SER A 108 11.09 0.76 -23.78
N ASP A 109 10.20 0.99 -22.80
CA ASP A 109 8.78 1.15 -23.05
C ASP A 109 8.47 2.58 -23.56
N ALA A 110 8.20 2.66 -24.85
CA ALA A 110 7.92 3.92 -25.53
C ALA A 110 6.53 4.50 -25.17
N ALA A 111 5.62 3.72 -24.58
CA ALA A 111 4.34 4.20 -24.13
C ALA A 111 4.40 4.79 -22.70
N LEU A 112 5.21 4.18 -21.83
CA LEU A 112 5.34 4.62 -20.43
C LEU A 112 6.21 5.86 -20.25
N MET A 113 7.28 5.98 -21.02
CA MET A 113 8.22 7.10 -20.85
C MET A 113 7.58 8.48 -21.07
N PRO A 114 6.75 8.70 -22.10
CA PRO A 114 6.02 9.96 -22.25
C PRO A 114 5.07 10.26 -21.09
N LEU A 115 4.38 9.25 -20.53
CA LEU A 115 3.47 9.42 -19.39
C LEU A 115 4.17 9.97 -18.13
N VAL A 116 5.48 9.75 -18.00
CA VAL A 116 6.28 10.30 -16.91
C VAL A 116 7.16 11.47 -17.38
N GLY A 117 6.85 12.08 -18.52
CA GLY A 117 7.45 13.30 -19.01
C GLY A 117 8.78 13.13 -19.78
N PHE A 118 9.16 11.92 -20.21
CA PHE A 118 10.36 11.69 -21.00
C PHE A 118 10.04 11.50 -22.48
N LYS A 119 10.42 12.47 -23.32
CA LYS A 119 10.28 12.36 -24.78
C LYS A 119 11.21 11.30 -25.38
N ALA A 120 10.89 10.78 -26.55
CA ALA A 120 11.69 9.76 -27.24
C ALA A 120 13.17 10.13 -27.39
N GLN A 121 13.49 11.41 -27.58
CA GLN A 121 14.87 11.90 -27.61
C GLN A 121 15.59 11.74 -26.27
N HIS A 122 14.90 11.94 -25.15
CA HIS A 122 15.48 11.75 -23.80
C HIS A 122 15.83 10.27 -23.57
N VAL A 123 15.00 9.35 -24.04
CA VAL A 123 15.26 7.92 -23.94
C VAL A 123 16.46 7.54 -24.81
N ARG A 124 16.52 8.03 -26.06
CA ARG A 124 17.61 7.71 -26.99
C ARG A 124 18.95 8.34 -26.61
N GLN A 125 18.95 9.61 -26.24
CA GLN A 125 20.16 10.39 -25.95
C GLN A 125 20.53 10.45 -24.48
N GLY A 126 19.56 10.20 -23.58
CA GLY A 126 19.63 10.39 -22.13
C GLY A 126 19.69 11.86 -21.75
N VAL A 127 19.28 12.15 -20.52
CA VAL A 127 19.32 13.50 -19.95
C VAL A 127 20.68 13.78 -19.33
N CYS A 128 21.27 12.78 -18.67
CA CYS A 128 22.58 12.88 -18.03
C CYS A 128 23.62 12.12 -18.85
N GLN A 129 24.54 12.82 -19.46
CA GLN A 129 25.61 12.23 -20.31
C GLN A 129 26.63 11.38 -19.53
N ARG A 130 26.76 11.59 -18.21
CA ARG A 130 27.68 10.81 -17.37
C ARG A 130 27.01 9.55 -16.84
N GLY A 131 27.50 8.39 -17.22
CA GLY A 131 27.18 7.11 -16.58
C GLY A 131 26.34 6.12 -17.37
N ALA A 132 25.96 6.42 -18.61
CA ALA A 132 25.26 5.47 -19.48
C ALA A 132 26.22 4.60 -20.34
N ALA A 133 27.54 4.79 -20.24
CA ALA A 133 28.51 3.94 -20.91
C ALA A 133 28.66 2.60 -20.15
N THR A 134 28.43 1.49 -20.84
CA THR A 134 28.84 0.18 -20.38
C THR A 134 30.38 0.09 -20.40
N ARG A 135 30.95 -0.93 -19.72
CA ARG A 135 32.39 -1.21 -19.79
C ARG A 135 32.92 -1.41 -21.22
N GLN A 136 32.04 -1.64 -22.19
CA GLN A 136 32.33 -1.83 -23.61
C GLN A 136 32.13 -0.58 -24.48
N GLY A 137 31.79 0.57 -23.85
CA GLY A 137 31.58 1.83 -24.59
C GLY A 137 30.20 1.98 -25.24
N GLU A 138 29.37 0.95 -25.25
CA GLU A 138 28.00 1.03 -25.74
C GLU A 138 27.09 1.67 -24.71
N ARG A 139 26.30 2.63 -25.14
CA ARG A 139 25.33 3.32 -24.31
C ARG A 139 24.03 2.53 -24.23
N THR A 140 23.61 2.18 -23.02
CA THR A 140 22.27 1.60 -22.80
C THR A 140 21.24 2.71 -22.96
N PRO A 141 20.22 2.57 -23.84
CA PRO A 141 19.15 3.53 -23.97
C PRO A 141 18.44 3.75 -22.63
N GLY A 142 18.11 5.02 -22.33
CA GLY A 142 17.38 5.35 -21.12
C GLY A 142 17.48 6.84 -20.79
N PRO A 143 16.44 7.42 -20.16
CA PRO A 143 16.41 8.86 -19.84
C PRO A 143 17.47 9.24 -18.79
N ILE A 144 17.71 8.34 -17.83
CA ILE A 144 18.66 8.53 -16.73
C ILE A 144 19.38 7.22 -16.44
N SER A 145 20.61 7.28 -15.95
CA SER A 145 21.31 6.08 -15.47
C SER A 145 20.62 5.50 -14.21
N PRO A 146 20.42 4.16 -14.14
CA PRO A 146 19.86 3.52 -12.94
C PRO A 146 20.59 3.85 -11.65
N ALA A 147 21.92 4.01 -11.72
CA ALA A 147 22.74 4.38 -10.56
C ALA A 147 22.48 5.83 -10.11
N ILE A 148 22.23 6.74 -11.04
CA ILE A 148 21.89 8.13 -10.74
C ILE A 148 20.48 8.17 -10.12
N LEU A 149 19.51 7.47 -10.69
CA LEU A 149 18.17 7.37 -10.12
C LEU A 149 18.21 6.83 -8.68
N ALA A 150 18.94 5.73 -8.44
CA ALA A 150 19.13 5.18 -7.10
C ALA A 150 19.75 6.21 -6.14
N HIS A 151 20.73 6.98 -6.60
CA HIS A 151 21.36 8.01 -5.79
C HIS A 151 20.41 9.17 -5.48
N HIS A 152 19.62 9.61 -6.46
CA HIS A 152 18.63 10.66 -6.27
C HIS A 152 17.56 10.23 -5.27
N ILE A 153 16.99 9.03 -5.42
CA ILE A 153 15.95 8.49 -4.54
C ILE A 153 16.43 8.40 -3.08
N VAL A 154 17.66 7.96 -2.84
CA VAL A 154 18.21 7.90 -1.45
C VAL A 154 18.42 9.28 -0.85
N LYS A 155 18.60 10.31 -1.66
CA LYS A 155 18.72 11.70 -1.22
C LYS A 155 17.38 12.37 -0.92
N LEU A 156 16.26 11.73 -1.21
CA LEU A 156 14.95 12.22 -0.83
C LEU A 156 14.90 12.50 0.66
N ASN A 157 14.31 13.62 1.01
CA ASN A 157 14.07 13.92 2.40
C ASN A 157 12.92 13.04 2.92
N VAL A 158 13.20 12.26 3.96
CA VAL A 158 12.17 11.43 4.61
C VAL A 158 10.99 12.29 5.09
N TRP A 159 11.29 13.48 5.60
CA TRP A 159 10.25 14.44 6.02
C TRP A 159 9.37 14.89 4.85
N ASP A 160 9.94 15.23 3.71
CA ASP A 160 9.16 15.64 2.53
C ASP A 160 8.28 14.49 2.03
N LEU A 161 8.80 13.26 2.03
CA LEU A 161 8.01 12.09 1.75
C LEU A 161 6.87 11.89 2.76
N GLU A 162 7.09 12.13 4.03
CA GLU A 162 6.04 12.10 5.04
C GLU A 162 5.01 13.20 4.81
N CYS A 163 5.42 14.40 4.45
CA CYS A 163 4.50 15.48 4.11
C CYS A 163 3.64 15.16 2.89
N VAL A 164 4.23 14.62 1.82
CA VAL A 164 3.50 14.17 0.63
C VAL A 164 2.48 13.09 0.99
N PHE A 165 2.86 12.12 1.78
CA PHE A 165 1.94 11.09 2.24
C PHE A 165 0.80 11.66 3.09
N ASN A 166 1.12 12.49 4.03
CA ASN A 166 0.14 13.14 4.89
C ASN A 166 -0.84 13.95 4.05
N GLY A 167 -0.34 14.66 3.03
CA GLY A 167 -1.13 15.41 2.07
C GLY A 167 -2.09 14.52 1.28
N ALA A 168 -1.61 13.40 0.79
CA ALA A 168 -2.42 12.43 0.04
C ALA A 168 -3.54 11.83 0.90
N ILE A 169 -3.25 11.39 2.12
CA ILE A 169 -4.28 10.84 3.02
C ILE A 169 -5.32 11.90 3.39
N ARG A 170 -4.89 13.14 3.63
CA ARG A 170 -5.82 14.25 3.88
C ARG A 170 -6.70 14.56 2.67
N ALA A 171 -6.14 14.54 1.45
CA ALA A 171 -6.91 14.73 0.24
C ALA A 171 -8.01 13.66 0.10
N TRP A 172 -7.70 12.41 0.38
CA TRP A 172 -8.70 11.33 0.38
C TRP A 172 -9.71 11.42 1.51
N ALA A 173 -9.28 11.80 2.70
CA ALA A 173 -10.20 12.05 3.80
C ALA A 173 -11.19 13.16 3.44
N LYS A 174 -10.70 14.23 2.81
CA LYS A 174 -11.53 15.34 2.28
C LYS A 174 -12.47 14.86 1.18
N ALA A 175 -12.05 13.96 0.31
CA ALA A 175 -12.86 13.37 -0.74
C ALA A 175 -13.89 12.32 -0.25
N GLY A 176 -13.94 12.05 1.07
CA GLY A 176 -14.90 11.12 1.66
C GLY A 176 -14.59 9.64 1.43
N VAL A 177 -13.33 9.29 1.10
CA VAL A 177 -12.89 7.90 0.93
C VAL A 177 -12.99 7.11 2.23
N PHE A 178 -12.82 7.77 3.37
CA PHE A 178 -12.96 7.17 4.69
C PHE A 178 -14.34 7.47 5.29
N SER A 179 -14.90 6.49 6.00
CA SER A 179 -16.09 6.73 6.83
C SER A 179 -15.79 7.76 7.93
N PRO A 180 -16.79 8.49 8.45
CA PRO A 180 -16.59 9.45 9.53
C PRO A 180 -15.93 8.85 10.79
N GLN A 181 -16.18 7.56 11.03
CA GLN A 181 -15.50 6.78 12.07
C GLN A 181 -14.69 5.68 11.40
N VAL A 182 -13.37 5.74 11.59
CA VAL A 182 -12.42 4.80 11.02
C VAL A 182 -12.00 3.79 12.05
N THR A 183 -12.07 2.52 11.68
CA THR A 183 -11.43 1.43 12.40
C THR A 183 -10.05 1.20 11.79
N GLY A 184 -9.02 1.24 12.62
CA GLY A 184 -7.64 0.96 12.24
C GLY A 184 -7.25 -0.49 12.57
N MET A 185 -6.34 -1.05 11.80
CA MET A 185 -5.74 -2.36 12.04
C MET A 185 -4.22 -2.20 12.06
N ALA A 186 -3.58 -2.50 13.19
CA ALA A 186 -2.14 -2.40 13.35
C ALA A 186 -1.47 -3.76 13.21
N ASP A 187 -0.45 -3.82 12.38
CA ASP A 187 0.33 -5.02 12.12
C ASP A 187 1.80 -4.68 11.87
N GLY A 188 2.69 -5.64 12.07
CA GLY A 188 4.11 -5.54 11.82
C GLY A 188 4.57 -6.56 10.79
N THR A 189 5.46 -6.14 9.90
CA THR A 189 6.09 -7.07 8.96
C THR A 189 7.59 -6.90 8.93
N ASP A 190 8.34 -8.01 8.96
CA ASP A 190 9.80 -7.97 8.92
C ASP A 190 10.29 -7.81 7.48
N LEU A 191 11.25 -6.92 7.28
CA LEU A 191 12.08 -6.81 6.09
C LEU A 191 13.42 -7.45 6.39
N GLU A 192 13.54 -8.74 6.09
CA GLU A 192 14.78 -9.47 6.27
C GLU A 192 15.80 -9.08 5.22
N THR A 193 17.02 -8.87 5.68
CA THR A 193 18.15 -8.43 4.86
C THR A 193 19.39 -9.25 5.22
N THR A 194 20.55 -8.76 4.80
CA THR A 194 21.84 -9.37 5.16
C THR A 194 22.65 -8.43 6.06
N GLU A 195 23.66 -8.94 6.74
CA GLU A 195 24.61 -8.17 7.53
C GLU A 195 25.30 -7.00 6.80
N ARG A 196 25.23 -7.02 5.44
CA ARG A 196 25.81 -5.98 4.57
C ARG A 196 25.03 -4.66 4.59
N TYR A 197 23.86 -4.63 5.22
CA TYR A 197 23.06 -3.41 5.34
C TYR A 197 23.48 -2.63 6.58
N THR A 198 23.82 -1.36 6.40
CA THR A 198 24.19 -0.49 7.53
C THR A 198 22.96 -0.01 8.29
N GLY A 199 22.99 -0.06 9.62
CA GLY A 199 21.91 0.39 10.48
C GLY A 199 20.77 -0.61 10.65
N CYS A 200 20.87 -1.83 10.11
CA CYS A 200 19.88 -2.87 10.35
C CYS A 200 19.93 -3.39 11.78
N GLY A 201 18.77 -3.81 12.26
CA GLY A 201 18.66 -4.55 13.50
C GLY A 201 19.10 -6.00 13.35
N GLN A 202 19.30 -6.67 14.48
CA GLN A 202 19.67 -8.08 14.54
C GLN A 202 18.82 -8.78 15.60
N VAL A 203 18.26 -9.94 15.24
CA VAL A 203 17.52 -10.78 16.17
C VAL A 203 17.86 -12.25 15.96
N THR A 204 18.05 -13.00 17.03
CA THR A 204 18.22 -14.45 16.95
C THR A 204 16.88 -15.11 17.18
N ARG A 205 16.46 -15.95 16.23
CA ARG A 205 15.21 -16.73 16.27
C ARG A 205 15.53 -18.20 16.26
N THR A 206 14.77 -18.98 17.03
CA THR A 206 14.78 -20.44 16.92
C THR A 206 13.85 -20.85 15.80
N VAL A 207 14.39 -21.52 14.81
CA VAL A 207 13.65 -22.06 13.65
C VAL A 207 13.66 -23.57 13.75
N ARG A 208 12.49 -24.19 13.63
CA ARG A 208 12.35 -25.62 13.53
C ARG A 208 12.49 -26.03 12.08
N LEU A 209 13.53 -26.77 11.76
CA LEU A 209 13.72 -27.41 10.46
C LEU A 209 13.27 -28.86 10.56
N GLU A 210 12.40 -29.29 9.65
CA GLU A 210 12.04 -30.70 9.51
C GLU A 210 12.98 -31.34 8.48
N ASP A 211 13.61 -32.44 8.87
CA ASP A 211 14.38 -33.26 7.93
C ASP A 211 13.44 -34.04 6.99
N THR A 212 14.01 -34.73 6.00
CA THR A 212 13.27 -35.57 5.05
C THR A 212 12.47 -36.69 5.71
N TRP A 213 12.70 -36.98 6.97
CA TRP A 213 12.06 -38.02 7.78
C TRP A 213 11.03 -37.46 8.79
N GLY A 214 10.79 -36.14 8.76
CA GLY A 214 9.84 -35.46 9.66
C GLY A 214 10.37 -35.24 11.08
N THR A 215 11.68 -35.44 11.32
CA THR A 215 12.31 -35.15 12.61
C THR A 215 12.65 -33.67 12.67
N GLY A 216 12.03 -32.94 13.61
CA GLY A 216 12.26 -31.51 13.74
C GLY A 216 13.48 -31.19 14.60
N HIS A 217 14.43 -30.43 14.05
CA HIS A 217 15.56 -29.89 14.78
C HIS A 217 15.40 -28.38 14.96
N GLU A 218 15.63 -27.89 16.18
CA GLU A 218 15.64 -26.47 16.46
C GLU A 218 17.04 -25.91 16.24
N ILE A 219 17.15 -24.91 15.37
CA ILE A 219 18.37 -24.16 15.13
C ILE A 219 18.19 -22.68 15.43
N ALA A 220 19.21 -22.06 16.02
CA ALA A 220 19.25 -20.63 16.21
C ALA A 220 19.73 -19.95 14.92
N VAL A 221 18.89 -19.10 14.35
CA VAL A 221 19.21 -18.33 13.13
C VAL A 221 19.24 -16.86 13.47
N THR A 222 20.33 -16.19 13.10
CA THR A 222 20.43 -14.73 13.21
C THR A 222 19.84 -14.08 11.97
N VAL A 223 18.82 -13.26 12.17
CA VAL A 223 18.13 -12.50 11.12
C VAL A 223 18.51 -11.03 11.27
N TYR A 224 18.89 -10.41 10.17
CA TYR A 224 19.19 -8.98 10.07
C TYR A 224 18.03 -8.29 9.34
N GLY A 225 17.65 -7.08 9.76
CA GLY A 225 16.61 -6.35 9.04
C GLY A 225 15.98 -5.20 9.78
N TRP A 226 14.84 -4.82 9.23
CA TRP A 226 13.96 -3.79 9.79
C TRP A 226 12.56 -4.36 9.99
N LYS A 227 11.83 -3.72 10.87
CA LYS A 227 10.41 -3.98 11.07
C LYS A 227 9.62 -2.82 10.49
N VAL A 228 8.71 -3.11 9.61
CA VAL A 228 7.75 -2.14 9.06
C VAL A 228 6.43 -2.31 9.80
N LEU A 229 6.01 -1.25 10.47
CA LEU A 229 4.83 -1.22 11.30
C LEU A 229 3.78 -0.35 10.61
N LEU A 230 2.59 -0.88 10.46
CA LEU A 230 1.51 -0.31 9.67
C LEU A 230 0.25 -0.13 10.53
N LEU A 231 -0.46 0.96 10.30
CA LEU A 231 -1.85 1.10 10.70
C LEU A 231 -2.69 1.29 9.43
N LEU A 232 -3.54 0.33 9.13
CA LEU A 232 -4.41 0.33 7.96
C LEU A 232 -5.84 0.69 8.34
N ALA A 233 -6.57 1.36 7.46
CA ALA A 233 -8.02 1.48 7.60
C ALA A 233 -8.68 0.13 7.28
N ALA A 234 -9.51 -0.38 8.19
CA ALA A 234 -10.09 -1.73 8.10
C ALA A 234 -10.94 -1.94 6.82
N VAL A 235 -11.70 -0.95 6.42
CA VAL A 235 -12.59 -1.03 5.23
C VAL A 235 -11.82 -0.88 3.94
N THR A 236 -11.02 0.18 3.80
CA THR A 236 -10.33 0.52 2.55
C THR A 236 -9.01 -0.20 2.37
N LYS A 237 -8.47 -0.82 3.42
CA LYS A 237 -7.13 -1.44 3.47
C LYS A 237 -5.98 -0.45 3.17
N MET A 238 -6.26 0.84 3.25
CA MET A 238 -5.26 1.88 2.99
C MET A 238 -4.38 2.14 4.20
N PRO A 239 -3.05 2.27 4.04
CA PRO A 239 -2.16 2.68 5.10
C PRO A 239 -2.51 4.09 5.61
N LEU A 240 -2.83 4.21 6.89
CA LEU A 240 -3.06 5.48 7.58
C LEU A 240 -1.79 6.00 8.23
N ALA A 241 -0.92 5.10 8.68
CA ALA A 241 0.35 5.41 9.31
C ALA A 241 1.37 4.32 9.04
N VAL A 242 2.64 4.71 8.97
CA VAL A 242 3.77 3.82 8.71
C VAL A 242 4.93 4.23 9.59
N GLN A 243 5.53 3.25 10.27
CA GLN A 243 6.78 3.41 11.03
C GLN A 243 7.79 2.34 10.60
N VAL A 244 9.07 2.68 10.66
CA VAL A 244 10.16 1.76 10.33
C VAL A 244 11.11 1.72 11.52
N GLY A 245 11.12 0.58 12.20
CA GLY A 245 12.02 0.29 13.32
C GLY A 245 13.06 -0.77 12.96
N GLN A 246 13.98 -1.04 13.88
CA GLN A 246 14.94 -2.14 13.76
C GLN A 246 14.25 -3.47 14.12
N SER A 247 14.73 -4.60 13.56
CA SER A 247 14.07 -5.91 13.73
C SER A 247 13.97 -6.38 15.19
N GLN A 248 14.90 -5.96 16.08
CA GLN A 248 14.87 -6.30 17.49
C GLN A 248 13.93 -5.40 18.32
N GLU A 249 13.44 -4.30 17.77
CA GLU A 249 12.55 -3.39 18.50
C GLU A 249 11.18 -4.02 18.71
N HIS A 250 10.64 -3.84 19.91
CA HIS A 250 9.33 -4.35 20.25
C HIS A 250 8.22 -3.47 19.62
N GLU A 251 7.25 -4.08 18.99
CA GLU A 251 6.15 -3.39 18.27
C GLU A 251 5.35 -2.43 19.16
N ALA A 252 5.19 -2.77 20.43
CA ALA A 252 4.49 -1.94 21.40
C ALA A 252 5.04 -0.51 21.52
N LEU A 253 6.35 -0.32 21.30
CA LEU A 253 6.99 1.00 21.35
C LEU A 253 6.45 1.96 20.29
N TRP A 254 5.95 1.42 19.17
CA TRP A 254 5.51 2.17 18.01
C TRP A 254 4.00 2.43 17.96
N ALA A 255 3.21 1.72 18.80
CA ALA A 255 1.76 1.79 18.76
C ALA A 255 1.21 3.21 18.90
N ARG A 256 1.74 3.99 19.87
CA ARG A 256 1.32 5.38 20.08
C ARG A 256 1.69 6.28 18.89
N ALA A 257 2.88 6.09 18.30
CA ALA A 257 3.33 6.85 17.15
C ALA A 257 2.42 6.60 15.94
N LEU A 258 2.09 5.34 15.64
CA LEU A 258 1.16 4.96 14.57
C LEU A 258 -0.21 5.59 14.75
N VAL A 259 -0.79 5.46 15.94
CA VAL A 259 -2.12 6.03 16.23
C VAL A 259 -2.10 7.56 16.16
N THR A 260 -1.07 8.20 16.69
CA THR A 260 -0.94 9.66 16.65
C THR A 260 -0.83 10.15 15.20
N GLN A 261 0.00 9.51 14.39
CA GLN A 261 0.17 9.82 12.97
C GLN A 261 -1.16 9.65 12.22
N ALA A 262 -1.86 8.53 12.40
CA ALA A 262 -3.16 8.29 11.75
C ALA A 262 -4.21 9.35 12.15
N ARG A 263 -4.27 9.72 13.42
CA ARG A 263 -5.17 10.79 13.89
C ARG A 263 -4.86 12.14 13.24
N MET A 264 -3.59 12.48 13.11
CA MET A 264 -3.16 13.71 12.42
C MET A 264 -3.60 13.71 10.95
N HIS A 265 -3.50 12.56 10.28
CA HIS A 265 -3.89 12.45 8.88
C HIS A 265 -5.40 12.57 8.67
N LEU A 266 -6.19 12.03 9.59
CA LEU A 266 -7.66 12.04 9.52
C LEU A 266 -8.28 13.32 10.08
N ALA A 267 -7.49 14.16 10.77
CA ALA A 267 -8.00 15.33 11.50
C ALA A 267 -8.82 16.28 10.61
N GLY A 268 -10.01 16.62 11.09
CA GLY A 268 -10.96 17.52 10.40
C GLY A 268 -11.90 16.83 9.42
N TYR A 269 -11.66 15.55 9.07
CA TYR A 269 -12.47 14.83 8.09
C TYR A 269 -13.04 13.51 8.60
N ALA A 270 -12.27 12.79 9.40
CA ALA A 270 -12.67 11.52 9.99
C ALA A 270 -12.00 11.34 11.37
N ARG A 271 -12.53 10.42 12.16
CA ARG A 271 -12.02 10.10 13.50
C ARG A 271 -11.60 8.64 13.56
N LEU A 272 -10.38 8.37 14.01
CA LEU A 272 -9.96 7.03 14.39
C LEU A 272 -10.69 6.66 15.69
N SER A 273 -11.64 5.75 15.61
CA SER A 273 -12.53 5.36 16.72
C SER A 273 -12.14 4.05 17.38
N GLN A 274 -11.47 3.18 16.64
CA GLN A 274 -11.12 1.83 17.08
C GLN A 274 -9.82 1.36 16.44
N VAL A 275 -9.04 0.57 17.15
CA VAL A 275 -7.80 -0.04 16.63
C VAL A 275 -7.77 -1.51 17.03
N PHE A 276 -7.56 -2.37 16.03
CA PHE A 276 -7.19 -3.78 16.21
C PHE A 276 -5.68 -3.88 16.13
N CYS A 277 -5.08 -4.56 17.10
CA CYS A 277 -3.64 -4.74 17.14
C CYS A 277 -3.29 -6.22 17.18
N GLU A 278 -2.16 -6.58 16.61
CA GLU A 278 -1.55 -7.87 16.84
C GLU A 278 -1.01 -7.97 18.29
N ARG A 279 -0.76 -9.20 18.73
CA ARG A 279 -0.24 -9.54 20.06
C ARG A 279 1.06 -8.81 20.42
N GLY A 280 1.89 -8.50 19.43
CA GLY A 280 3.12 -7.74 19.58
C GLY A 280 2.93 -6.31 20.07
N PHE A 281 1.78 -5.71 19.81
CA PHE A 281 1.44 -4.35 20.27
C PHE A 281 0.88 -4.28 21.68
N MET A 282 0.77 -5.44 22.37
CA MET A 282 0.23 -5.50 23.72
C MET A 282 1.12 -4.78 24.73
N GLU A 283 0.66 -3.63 25.22
CA GLU A 283 1.34 -2.85 26.24
C GLU A 283 0.32 -1.99 27.01
N GLY A 284 0.34 -2.10 28.34
CA GLY A 284 -0.73 -1.56 29.19
C GLY A 284 -0.81 -0.06 29.24
N THR A 285 0.33 0.66 29.23
CA THR A 285 0.30 2.14 29.24
C THR A 285 -0.24 2.67 27.92
N THR A 286 0.03 2.01 26.81
CA THR A 286 -0.55 2.34 25.51
C THR A 286 -2.05 2.15 25.51
N ARG A 287 -2.53 1.06 26.10
CA ARG A 287 -3.97 0.80 26.25
C ARG A 287 -4.66 1.87 27.08
N TRP A 288 -4.11 2.17 28.26
CA TRP A 288 -4.62 3.24 29.10
C TRP A 288 -4.63 4.59 28.35
N TRP A 289 -3.58 4.91 27.62
CA TRP A 289 -3.51 6.11 26.80
C TRP A 289 -4.60 6.12 25.70
N LEU A 290 -4.84 4.99 25.02
CA LEU A 290 -5.89 4.87 23.99
C LEU A 290 -7.27 5.11 24.60
N ASP A 291 -7.53 4.56 25.80
CA ASP A 291 -8.77 4.77 26.53
C ASP A 291 -8.98 6.27 26.85
N GLN A 292 -7.95 6.94 27.34
CA GLN A 292 -7.99 8.42 27.57
C GLN A 292 -8.23 9.21 26.27
N GLN A 293 -7.86 8.69 25.10
CA GLN A 293 -8.15 9.30 23.81
C GLN A 293 -9.54 8.93 23.26
N GLY A 294 -10.31 8.13 23.96
CA GLY A 294 -11.61 7.62 23.52
C GLY A 294 -11.49 6.72 22.28
N ILE A 295 -10.39 5.99 22.16
CA ILE A 295 -10.15 5.03 21.08
C ILE A 295 -10.34 3.63 21.64
N ARG A 296 -11.24 2.87 21.03
CA ARG A 296 -11.43 1.47 21.36
C ARG A 296 -10.25 0.64 20.89
N LEU A 297 -9.83 -0.33 21.71
CA LEU A 297 -8.76 -1.26 21.39
C LEU A 297 -9.26 -2.68 21.46
N VAL A 298 -8.87 -3.51 20.51
CA VAL A 298 -9.01 -4.97 20.57
C VAL A 298 -7.65 -5.59 20.28
N VAL A 299 -7.19 -6.49 21.14
CA VAL A 299 -5.89 -7.15 21.00
C VAL A 299 -5.94 -8.56 21.59
N PRO A 300 -5.41 -9.60 20.87
CA PRO A 300 -5.36 -10.94 21.42
C PRO A 300 -4.40 -11.00 22.63
N ALA A 301 -4.85 -11.59 23.73
CA ALA A 301 -4.02 -11.82 24.90
C ALA A 301 -3.01 -12.95 24.68
N LYS A 302 -1.87 -12.89 25.37
CA LYS A 302 -0.90 -13.99 25.42
C LYS A 302 -1.42 -15.05 26.39
N THR A 303 -1.26 -16.32 26.04
CA THR A 303 -1.80 -17.45 26.84
C THR A 303 -1.21 -17.56 28.25
N ASN A 304 0.01 -17.04 28.45
CA ASN A 304 0.72 -17.06 29.72
C ASN A 304 0.46 -15.84 30.62
N MET A 305 -0.50 -14.97 30.26
CA MET A 305 -0.84 -13.79 31.06
C MET A 305 -1.86 -14.14 32.14
N ALA A 306 -1.71 -13.55 33.33
CA ALA A 306 -2.66 -13.75 34.43
C ALA A 306 -4.06 -13.24 34.08
N VAL A 307 -4.19 -12.16 33.33
CA VAL A 307 -5.48 -11.66 32.82
C VAL A 307 -6.17 -12.69 31.91
N THR A 308 -5.40 -13.49 31.18
CA THR A 308 -5.94 -14.58 30.36
C THR A 308 -6.50 -15.70 31.24
N ALA A 309 -5.78 -16.05 32.28
CA ALA A 309 -6.24 -17.03 33.27
C ALA A 309 -7.51 -16.55 34.02
N GLU A 310 -7.54 -15.29 34.42
CA GLU A 310 -8.72 -14.64 35.02
C GLU A 310 -9.92 -14.71 34.06
N ALA A 311 -9.75 -14.35 32.79
CA ALA A 311 -10.81 -14.41 31.79
C ALA A 311 -11.33 -15.85 31.57
N HIS A 312 -10.45 -16.84 31.53
CA HIS A 312 -10.84 -18.24 31.43
C HIS A 312 -11.59 -18.73 32.68
N ALA A 313 -11.16 -18.31 33.88
CA ALA A 313 -11.84 -18.65 35.11
C ALA A 313 -13.28 -18.08 35.15
N HIS A 314 -13.45 -16.81 34.78
CA HIS A 314 -14.80 -16.19 34.67
C HIS A 314 -15.64 -16.89 33.61
N ALA A 315 -15.09 -17.20 32.45
CA ALA A 315 -15.81 -17.92 31.40
C ALA A 315 -16.24 -19.32 31.84
N ALA A 316 -15.46 -20.00 32.68
CA ALA A 316 -15.80 -21.32 33.23
C ALA A 316 -16.87 -21.24 34.34
N ALA A 317 -16.81 -20.20 35.16
CA ALA A 317 -17.81 -20.00 36.24
C ALA A 317 -19.21 -19.66 35.70
N GLY A 318 -19.32 -19.06 34.53
CA GLY A 318 -20.62 -18.80 33.89
C GLY A 318 -21.41 -17.64 34.50
N GLU A 319 -20.80 -16.84 35.37
CA GLU A 319 -21.43 -15.73 36.07
C GLU A 319 -21.25 -14.42 35.30
N ASP A 320 -22.32 -13.60 35.23
CA ASP A 320 -22.33 -12.25 34.63
C ASP A 320 -21.79 -12.14 33.19
N LEU A 321 -22.08 -13.14 32.36
CA LEU A 321 -21.56 -13.22 31.01
C LEU A 321 -22.60 -12.87 29.97
N THR A 322 -22.14 -12.12 28.96
CA THR A 322 -22.87 -11.94 27.69
C THR A 322 -22.39 -12.94 26.66
N VAL A 323 -23.33 -13.59 25.97
CA VAL A 323 -23.00 -14.67 25.02
C VAL A 323 -23.53 -14.33 23.63
N GLY A 324 -22.63 -14.35 22.65
CA GLY A 324 -22.97 -14.29 21.23
C GLY A 324 -22.63 -15.61 20.55
N ARG A 325 -23.44 -16.03 19.57
CA ARG A 325 -23.18 -17.26 18.80
C ARG A 325 -23.19 -16.96 17.31
N ARG A 326 -22.20 -17.52 16.60
CA ARG A 326 -22.10 -17.50 15.14
C ARG A 326 -21.92 -18.92 14.62
N VAL A 327 -22.65 -19.26 13.56
CA VAL A 327 -22.45 -20.52 12.85
C VAL A 327 -22.07 -20.18 11.42
N HIS A 328 -20.95 -20.70 10.95
CA HIS A 328 -20.49 -20.52 9.60
C HIS A 328 -20.03 -21.85 9.00
N THR A 329 -19.98 -21.88 7.68
CA THR A 329 -19.54 -23.07 6.94
C THR A 329 -18.12 -22.86 6.45
N VAL A 330 -17.21 -23.72 6.84
CA VAL A 330 -15.82 -23.74 6.37
C VAL A 330 -15.69 -24.76 5.25
N ARG A 331 -15.12 -24.37 4.14
CA ARG A 331 -14.81 -25.25 3.02
C ARG A 331 -13.36 -25.73 3.13
N HIS A 332 -13.17 -27.05 3.18
CA HIS A 332 -11.87 -27.69 3.21
C HIS A 332 -11.56 -28.33 1.85
N GLY A 333 -10.29 -28.28 1.41
CA GLY A 333 -9.82 -28.84 0.15
C GLY A 333 -10.23 -28.05 -1.09
N GLN A 334 -9.84 -28.56 -2.25
CA GLN A 334 -10.11 -27.96 -3.56
C GLN A 334 -10.67 -29.00 -4.54
N GLY A 335 -11.42 -28.54 -5.54
CA GLY A 335 -11.96 -29.38 -6.59
C GLY A 335 -12.99 -30.39 -6.08
N ARG A 336 -12.94 -31.64 -6.60
CA ARG A 336 -13.92 -32.71 -6.30
C ARG A 336 -13.79 -33.31 -4.90
N THR A 337 -12.65 -33.11 -4.22
CA THR A 337 -12.41 -33.57 -2.84
C THR A 337 -12.77 -32.51 -1.79
N ALA A 338 -13.29 -31.36 -2.20
CA ALA A 338 -13.69 -30.32 -1.28
C ALA A 338 -14.92 -30.78 -0.48
N TRP A 339 -14.86 -30.58 0.83
CA TRP A 339 -15.96 -30.83 1.74
C TRP A 339 -16.23 -29.58 2.59
N THR A 340 -17.41 -29.51 3.17
CA THR A 340 -17.82 -28.37 4.00
C THR A 340 -18.08 -28.83 5.43
N GLU A 341 -17.60 -28.06 6.38
CA GLU A 341 -17.81 -28.25 7.80
C GLU A 341 -18.60 -27.09 8.37
N ARG A 342 -19.55 -27.39 9.23
CA ARG A 342 -20.31 -26.39 9.98
C ARG A 342 -19.62 -26.15 11.32
N VAL A 343 -19.03 -24.96 11.46
CA VAL A 343 -18.33 -24.55 12.69
C VAL A 343 -19.22 -23.61 13.49
N ALA A 344 -19.49 -23.98 14.74
CA ALA A 344 -20.14 -23.11 15.69
C ALA A 344 -19.07 -22.36 16.51
N THR A 345 -19.19 -21.05 16.58
CA THR A 345 -18.37 -20.20 17.45
C THR A 345 -19.25 -19.52 18.48
N GLU A 346 -18.93 -19.69 19.72
CA GLU A 346 -19.52 -18.95 20.85
C GLU A 346 -18.49 -17.94 21.35
N VAL A 347 -18.95 -16.75 21.61
CA VAL A 347 -18.13 -15.63 22.05
C VAL A 347 -18.71 -15.13 23.36
N VAL A 348 -17.91 -15.14 24.41
CA VAL A 348 -18.33 -14.80 25.77
C VAL A 348 -17.69 -13.49 26.17
N GLY A 349 -18.49 -12.46 26.40
CA GLY A 349 -18.05 -11.14 26.87
C GLY A 349 -18.06 -11.07 28.39
N MET A 350 -17.04 -10.43 28.96
CA MET A 350 -16.90 -10.15 30.37
C MET A 350 -16.28 -8.78 30.62
N THR A 351 -16.68 -8.14 31.72
CA THR A 351 -16.25 -6.79 32.07
C THR A 351 -15.43 -6.78 33.35
N GLY A 352 -14.58 -5.77 33.46
CA GLY A 352 -13.99 -5.39 34.74
C GLY A 352 -12.87 -6.28 35.25
N LEU A 353 -12.15 -6.99 34.38
CA LEU A 353 -10.96 -7.75 34.78
C LEU A 353 -9.96 -6.87 35.50
N THR A 354 -9.36 -7.38 36.55
CA THR A 354 -8.53 -6.60 37.48
C THR A 354 -7.07 -6.97 37.49
N THR A 355 -6.66 -8.02 36.81
CA THR A 355 -5.27 -8.47 36.75
C THR A 355 -4.43 -7.56 35.85
N TYR A 356 -3.32 -7.07 36.39
CA TYR A 356 -2.48 -6.04 35.77
C TYR A 356 -1.18 -6.55 35.18
N ASP A 357 -0.96 -7.84 35.01
CA ASP A 357 0.27 -8.39 34.43
C ASP A 357 0.48 -8.06 32.94
N HIS A 358 -0.58 -7.58 32.25
CA HIS A 358 -0.46 -6.99 30.94
C HIS A 358 0.23 -5.62 30.92
N TYR A 359 0.56 -5.09 32.10
CA TYR A 359 1.38 -3.92 32.33
C TYR A 359 2.80 -4.35 32.73
N GLY A 360 3.57 -4.94 31.85
CA GLY A 360 4.86 -5.56 32.19
C GLY A 360 6.09 -4.62 32.20
N THR A 361 5.96 -3.33 31.81
CA THR A 361 7.10 -2.43 31.70
C THR A 361 7.40 -1.65 32.98
N PRO A 362 8.64 -1.12 33.17
CA PRO A 362 8.95 -0.23 34.28
C PRO A 362 8.05 1.01 34.37
N GLU A 363 7.54 1.48 33.24
CA GLU A 363 6.60 2.60 33.17
C GLU A 363 5.26 2.25 33.83
N HIS A 364 4.78 1.02 33.66
CA HIS A 364 3.59 0.52 34.33
C HIS A 364 3.72 0.55 35.84
N LYS A 365 4.87 0.11 36.35
CA LYS A 365 5.15 0.14 37.78
C LYS A 365 5.08 1.54 38.35
N ARG A 366 5.48 2.57 37.58
CA ARG A 366 5.33 3.98 37.97
C ARG A 366 3.88 4.43 37.99
N HIS A 367 3.09 3.99 37.02
CA HIS A 367 1.67 4.33 36.92
C HIS A 367 0.77 3.49 37.83
N ALA A 368 1.19 2.30 38.20
CA ALA A 368 0.40 1.36 39.02
C ALA A 368 -0.07 1.94 40.36
N ASN A 369 0.64 2.90 40.91
CA ASN A 369 0.31 3.59 42.17
C ASN A 369 -0.67 4.78 41.97
N ARG A 370 -0.97 5.16 40.76
CA ARG A 370 -1.94 6.25 40.48
C ARG A 370 -3.35 5.70 40.59
N ARG A 371 -4.22 6.44 41.28
CA ARG A 371 -5.61 6.01 41.50
C ARG A 371 -6.41 5.82 40.19
N ASP A 372 -6.24 6.70 39.24
CA ASP A 372 -6.87 6.62 37.92
C ASP A 372 -6.41 5.39 37.13
N PHE A 373 -5.11 5.06 37.21
CA PHE A 373 -4.53 3.90 36.56
C PHE A 373 -4.95 2.58 37.25
N GLN A 374 -4.96 2.53 38.57
CA GLN A 374 -5.42 1.35 39.34
C GLN A 374 -6.90 1.05 39.10
N ALA A 375 -7.70 2.08 38.83
CA ALA A 375 -9.10 1.92 38.46
C ALA A 375 -9.31 1.51 36.99
N HIS A 376 -8.25 1.47 36.18
CA HIS A 376 -8.32 1.10 34.79
C HIS A 376 -8.53 -0.40 34.65
N ARG A 377 -9.79 -0.79 34.53
CA ARG A 377 -10.22 -2.15 34.29
C ARG A 377 -10.26 -2.46 32.81
N ILE A 378 -10.21 -3.75 32.49
CA ILE A 378 -10.31 -4.20 31.12
C ILE A 378 -11.47 -5.16 30.94
N ASN A 379 -12.04 -5.15 29.76
CA ASN A 379 -13.00 -6.11 29.32
C ASN A 379 -12.32 -7.19 28.48
N ALA A 380 -12.92 -8.36 28.41
CA ALA A 380 -12.43 -9.43 27.56
C ALA A 380 -13.55 -10.10 26.79
N VAL A 381 -13.15 -10.72 25.69
CA VAL A 381 -13.97 -11.59 24.87
C VAL A 381 -13.28 -12.94 24.77
N VAL A 382 -13.88 -13.99 25.25
CA VAL A 382 -13.39 -15.37 25.19
C VAL A 382 -14.08 -16.11 24.05
N VAL A 383 -13.31 -16.70 23.16
CA VAL A 383 -13.81 -17.41 21.99
C VAL A 383 -13.76 -18.92 22.22
N ARG A 384 -14.91 -19.57 22.08
CA ARG A 384 -15.07 -21.02 22.09
C ARG A 384 -15.46 -21.49 20.69
N LYS A 385 -14.74 -22.44 20.14
CA LYS A 385 -15.05 -23.03 18.82
C LYS A 385 -15.39 -24.50 18.98
N TRP A 386 -16.47 -24.95 18.36
CA TRP A 386 -16.88 -26.35 18.28
C TRP A 386 -16.74 -26.86 16.85
N GLN A 387 -15.84 -27.83 16.66
CA GLN A 387 -15.63 -28.56 15.42
C GLN A 387 -15.90 -30.04 15.69
N GLY A 388 -17.18 -30.37 15.98
CA GLY A 388 -17.56 -31.73 16.27
C GLY A 388 -17.16 -32.29 17.63
N GLN A 389 -16.26 -31.61 18.36
CA GLN A 389 -15.90 -31.94 19.76
C GLN A 389 -15.94 -30.68 20.61
N ASP A 390 -16.41 -30.80 21.83
CA ASP A 390 -16.44 -29.72 22.80
C ASP A 390 -15.01 -29.30 23.17
N GLN A 391 -14.73 -28.02 23.07
CA GLN A 391 -13.43 -27.45 23.46
C GLN A 391 -13.34 -27.13 24.95
N GLY A 392 -14.36 -27.49 25.68
CA GLY A 392 -14.53 -27.17 27.09
C GLY A 392 -15.05 -25.75 27.35
N PRO A 393 -15.47 -25.46 28.57
CA PRO A 393 -16.13 -24.20 28.92
C PRO A 393 -15.21 -23.00 28.91
N ALA A 394 -13.89 -23.17 29.05
CA ALA A 394 -12.94 -22.08 29.17
C ALA A 394 -12.60 -21.40 27.84
N GLY A 395 -12.83 -22.05 26.69
CA GLY A 395 -12.45 -21.52 25.38
C GLY A 395 -10.93 -21.55 25.12
N LYS A 396 -10.50 -20.99 23.97
CA LYS A 396 -9.08 -21.03 23.57
C LYS A 396 -8.42 -19.66 23.43
N THR A 397 -9.14 -18.67 22.93
CA THR A 397 -8.57 -17.36 22.60
C THR A 397 -9.26 -16.28 23.41
N VAL A 398 -8.47 -15.43 24.03
CA VAL A 398 -8.96 -14.27 24.79
C VAL A 398 -8.54 -13.01 24.04
N PHE A 399 -9.50 -12.13 23.77
CA PHE A 399 -9.27 -10.78 23.27
C PHE A 399 -9.51 -9.80 24.41
N LEU A 400 -8.57 -8.89 24.60
CA LEU A 400 -8.71 -7.80 25.58
C LEU A 400 -9.19 -6.55 24.87
N THR A 401 -10.11 -5.82 25.51
CA THR A 401 -10.70 -4.60 24.94
C THR A 401 -11.09 -3.62 26.04
N ASN A 402 -11.07 -2.32 25.72
CA ASN A 402 -11.70 -1.27 26.51
C ASN A 402 -13.11 -0.91 25.99
N ALA A 403 -13.57 -1.60 24.93
CA ALA A 403 -14.91 -1.43 24.41
C ALA A 403 -15.95 -2.16 25.29
N PRO A 404 -17.22 -1.70 25.30
CA PRO A 404 -18.32 -2.47 25.87
C PRO A 404 -18.43 -3.85 25.22
N VAL A 405 -18.81 -4.86 26.01
CA VAL A 405 -18.92 -6.25 25.56
C VAL A 405 -20.32 -6.85 25.76
N GLU A 406 -21.32 -5.99 25.87
CA GLU A 406 -22.74 -6.39 25.89
C GLU A 406 -23.13 -7.13 24.60
N GLN A 407 -22.43 -6.82 23.52
CA GLN A 407 -22.47 -7.55 22.26
C GLN A 407 -21.05 -8.04 21.94
N PRO A 408 -20.67 -9.26 22.36
CA PRO A 408 -19.28 -9.71 22.24
C PRO A 408 -18.86 -10.15 20.83
N LEU A 409 -19.80 -10.37 19.90
CA LEU A 409 -19.49 -10.77 18.53
C LEU A 409 -18.73 -9.73 17.71
N PRO A 410 -19.11 -8.43 17.68
CA PRO A 410 -18.42 -7.45 16.86
C PRO A 410 -16.91 -7.36 17.08
N PRO A 411 -16.38 -7.26 18.31
CA PRO A 411 -14.94 -7.26 18.53
C PRO A 411 -14.22 -8.49 17.98
N PHE A 412 -14.87 -9.65 18.04
CA PHE A 412 -14.33 -10.89 17.52
C PHE A 412 -14.35 -10.93 15.98
N GLU A 413 -15.46 -10.55 15.35
CA GLU A 413 -15.59 -10.54 13.89
C GLU A 413 -14.63 -9.55 13.25
N ASP A 414 -14.40 -8.45 13.92
CA ASP A 414 -13.45 -7.43 13.47
C ASP A 414 -12.00 -7.94 13.54
N ASP A 415 -11.62 -8.73 14.56
CA ASP A 415 -10.30 -9.36 14.61
C ASP A 415 -10.14 -10.49 13.58
N ASP A 416 -11.17 -11.25 13.30
CA ASP A 416 -11.16 -12.24 12.20
C ASP A 416 -10.79 -11.55 10.87
N ASN A 417 -11.24 -10.30 10.66
CA ASN A 417 -10.88 -9.50 9.49
C ASN A 417 -9.44 -9.00 9.52
N ARG A 418 -8.77 -8.97 10.68
CA ARG A 418 -7.37 -8.56 10.80
C ARG A 418 -6.43 -9.49 10.02
N SER A 419 -6.69 -10.78 9.99
CA SER A 419 -5.88 -11.73 9.19
C SER A 419 -5.81 -11.37 7.71
N LEU A 420 -6.77 -10.58 7.22
CA LEU A 420 -6.73 -10.03 5.87
C LEU A 420 -5.58 -9.03 5.65
N ILE A 421 -5.01 -8.40 6.71
CA ILE A 421 -3.87 -7.49 6.57
C ILE A 421 -2.66 -8.23 6.01
N GLU A 422 -2.36 -9.42 6.54
CA GLU A 422 -1.24 -10.24 6.07
C GLU A 422 -1.38 -10.53 4.58
N HIS A 423 -2.60 -10.80 4.12
CA HIS A 423 -2.89 -11.13 2.73
C HIS A 423 -2.98 -9.89 1.83
N CYS A 424 -3.66 -8.84 2.29
CA CYS A 424 -3.98 -7.68 1.45
C CYS A 424 -2.88 -6.60 1.43
N CYS A 425 -2.03 -6.51 2.45
CA CYS A 425 -1.00 -5.49 2.51
C CYS A 425 0.40 -6.08 2.58
N SER A 426 0.72 -6.83 3.64
CA SER A 426 2.10 -7.30 3.86
C SER A 426 2.59 -8.19 2.71
N LYS A 427 1.76 -9.11 2.24
CA LYS A 427 2.10 -10.02 1.14
C LYS A 427 2.09 -9.31 -0.21
N GLU A 428 1.07 -8.48 -0.46
CA GLU A 428 0.99 -7.71 -1.71
C GLU A 428 2.11 -6.66 -1.81
N ALA A 429 2.43 -5.93 -0.72
CA ALA A 429 3.50 -4.96 -0.74
C ALA A 429 4.89 -5.61 -0.94
N LYS A 430 5.13 -6.77 -0.34
CA LYS A 430 6.42 -7.47 -0.46
C LYS A 430 6.67 -8.06 -1.86
N GLN A 431 5.66 -8.66 -2.47
CA GLN A 431 5.82 -9.38 -3.74
C GLN A 431 5.60 -8.49 -4.95
N PRO A 432 4.37 -8.00 -5.25
CA PRO A 432 4.14 -7.22 -6.46
C PRO A 432 4.65 -5.77 -6.40
N TRP A 433 4.93 -5.24 -5.20
CA TRP A 433 5.38 -3.85 -5.01
C TRP A 433 6.84 -3.72 -4.60
N ASP A 434 7.58 -4.81 -4.57
CA ASP A 434 9.03 -4.84 -4.37
C ASP A 434 9.51 -4.21 -3.05
N LEU A 435 8.71 -4.29 -1.98
CA LEU A 435 9.05 -3.70 -0.68
C LEU A 435 10.38 -4.22 -0.09
N GLY A 436 10.83 -5.39 -0.51
CA GLY A 436 12.04 -6.05 0.00
C GLY A 436 13.36 -5.59 -0.62
N HIS A 437 13.35 -4.80 -1.72
CA HIS A 437 14.57 -4.50 -2.48
C HIS A 437 14.86 -3.00 -2.57
N PRO A 438 15.36 -2.38 -1.50
CA PRO A 438 15.73 -0.97 -1.52
C PRO A 438 16.88 -0.70 -2.49
N PRO A 439 17.01 0.53 -3.03
CA PRO A 439 17.97 0.85 -4.08
C PRO A 439 19.43 0.83 -3.61
N GLN A 440 19.67 0.92 -2.31
CA GLN A 440 20.98 0.86 -1.67
C GLN A 440 20.89 0.20 -0.30
N LYS A 441 22.03 -0.26 0.22
CA LYS A 441 22.14 -1.01 1.49
C LYS A 441 22.37 -0.11 2.71
N THR A 442 21.66 1.01 2.80
CA THR A 442 21.76 1.96 3.92
C THR A 442 20.41 2.11 4.60
N GLU A 443 20.40 2.40 5.90
CA GLU A 443 19.17 2.65 6.66
C GLU A 443 18.30 3.71 5.97
N ARG A 444 18.89 4.82 5.53
CA ARG A 444 18.18 5.88 4.83
C ARG A 444 17.50 5.36 3.55
N ALA A 445 18.21 4.56 2.76
CA ALA A 445 17.66 3.98 1.54
C ALA A 445 16.47 3.06 1.82
N VAL A 446 16.54 2.27 2.90
CA VAL A 446 15.45 1.40 3.33
C VAL A 446 14.25 2.23 3.77
N ARG A 447 14.44 3.23 4.65
CA ARG A 447 13.35 4.10 5.11
C ARG A 447 12.65 4.81 3.95
N VAL A 448 13.41 5.43 3.05
CA VAL A 448 12.88 6.08 1.85
C VAL A 448 12.11 5.09 1.00
N HIS A 449 12.68 3.93 0.71
CA HIS A 449 12.04 2.90 -0.12
C HIS A 449 10.71 2.40 0.48
N VAL A 450 10.72 2.05 1.77
CA VAL A 450 9.52 1.58 2.47
C VAL A 450 8.41 2.63 2.45
N LEU A 451 8.74 3.85 2.85
CA LEU A 451 7.80 4.95 2.84
C LEU A 451 7.25 5.19 1.43
N PHE A 452 8.09 5.17 0.43
CA PHE A 452 7.72 5.38 -0.96
C PHE A 452 6.80 4.28 -1.48
N THR A 453 7.19 3.02 -1.31
CA THR A 453 6.45 1.85 -1.78
C THR A 453 5.06 1.76 -1.15
N LEU A 454 4.97 1.94 0.16
CA LEU A 454 3.69 1.86 0.86
C LEU A 454 2.74 3.01 0.52
N ARG A 455 3.28 4.16 0.15
CA ARG A 455 2.49 5.30 -0.33
C ARG A 455 1.92 5.05 -1.71
N LEU A 456 2.76 4.57 -2.59
CA LEU A 456 2.32 4.21 -3.92
C LEU A 456 1.29 3.07 -3.87
N PHE A 457 1.49 2.11 -2.96
CA PHE A 457 0.50 1.08 -2.67
C PHE A 457 -0.84 1.67 -2.18
N ALA A 458 -0.79 2.66 -1.27
CA ALA A 458 -1.99 3.33 -0.80
C ALA A 458 -2.71 4.09 -1.92
N LEU A 459 -1.97 4.83 -2.75
CA LEU A 459 -2.49 5.54 -3.92
C LEU A 459 -3.17 4.59 -4.91
N ALA A 460 -2.50 3.50 -5.24
CA ALA A 460 -3.03 2.49 -6.15
C ALA A 460 -4.26 1.76 -5.57
N THR A 461 -4.29 1.54 -4.26
CA THR A 461 -5.45 0.95 -3.58
C THR A 461 -6.65 1.89 -3.63
N ALA A 462 -6.45 3.19 -3.42
CA ALA A 462 -7.51 4.20 -3.54
C ALA A 462 -8.09 4.28 -4.96
N TYR A 463 -7.25 4.15 -5.97
CA TYR A 463 -7.68 4.09 -7.37
C TYR A 463 -8.48 2.81 -7.67
N ARG A 464 -7.97 1.66 -7.23
CA ARG A 464 -8.55 0.35 -7.50
C ARG A 464 -9.94 0.16 -6.92
N LEU A 465 -10.16 0.56 -5.66
CA LEU A 465 -11.40 0.24 -4.95
C LEU A 465 -12.68 0.76 -5.61
N PRO A 466 -12.77 2.02 -6.10
CA PRO A 466 -13.91 2.48 -6.86
C PRO A 466 -14.10 1.71 -8.16
N CYS A 467 -13.04 1.52 -8.92
CA CYS A 467 -13.10 0.81 -10.22
C CYS A 467 -13.61 -0.63 -10.08
N GLU A 468 -13.18 -1.35 -9.04
CA GLU A 468 -13.68 -2.71 -8.81
C GLU A 468 -15.14 -2.75 -8.38
N ARG A 469 -15.60 -1.80 -7.56
CA ARG A 469 -17.00 -1.72 -7.14
C ARG A 469 -17.94 -1.45 -8.32
N GLU A 470 -17.54 -0.55 -9.20
CA GLU A 470 -18.31 -0.25 -10.42
C GLU A 470 -18.37 -1.44 -11.37
N ALA A 471 -17.23 -2.12 -11.57
CA ALA A 471 -17.14 -3.20 -12.54
C ALA A 471 -17.78 -4.52 -12.10
N THR A 472 -17.76 -4.84 -10.81
CA THR A 472 -18.12 -6.20 -10.34
C THR A 472 -19.20 -6.26 -9.28
N GLY A 473 -19.44 -5.19 -8.54
CA GLY A 473 -20.34 -5.18 -7.38
C GLY A 473 -19.93 -6.18 -6.27
N ARG A 474 -18.71 -6.73 -6.34
CA ARG A 474 -18.17 -7.75 -5.44
C ARG A 474 -17.05 -7.20 -4.58
N GLU A 475 -16.66 -7.97 -3.57
CA GLU A 475 -15.47 -7.68 -2.77
C GLU A 475 -14.21 -7.57 -3.65
N PRO A 476 -13.32 -6.61 -3.34
CA PRO A 476 -12.11 -6.39 -4.09
C PRO A 476 -11.23 -7.64 -4.17
N VAL A 477 -10.77 -7.96 -5.36
CA VAL A 477 -9.81 -9.06 -5.57
C VAL A 477 -8.38 -8.60 -5.31
N GLY A 478 -7.46 -9.52 -5.03
CA GLY A 478 -6.05 -9.18 -4.84
C GLY A 478 -5.44 -8.49 -6.08
N TRP A 479 -4.44 -7.64 -5.83
CA TRP A 479 -3.82 -6.77 -6.85
C TRP A 479 -3.37 -7.50 -8.11
N GLN A 480 -2.75 -8.69 -8.00
CA GLN A 480 -2.29 -9.46 -9.16
C GLN A 480 -3.44 -9.94 -10.05
N ARG A 481 -4.57 -10.32 -9.45
CA ARG A 481 -5.75 -10.76 -10.20
C ARG A 481 -6.40 -9.57 -10.90
N TRP A 482 -6.51 -8.43 -10.21
CA TRP A 482 -7.05 -7.21 -10.79
C TRP A 482 -6.17 -6.72 -11.96
N ARG A 483 -4.85 -6.70 -11.80
CA ARG A 483 -3.90 -6.36 -12.88
C ARG A 483 -4.10 -7.25 -14.11
N ARG A 484 -4.27 -8.54 -13.92
CA ARG A 484 -4.50 -9.48 -15.01
C ARG A 484 -5.80 -9.20 -15.75
N GLN A 485 -6.87 -8.90 -15.03
CA GLN A 485 -8.16 -8.50 -15.62
C GLN A 485 -8.04 -7.21 -16.43
N LEU A 486 -7.29 -6.24 -15.93
CA LEU A 486 -7.04 -4.99 -16.66
C LEU A 486 -6.23 -5.22 -17.94
N LEU A 487 -5.20 -6.04 -17.89
CA LEU A 487 -4.42 -6.38 -19.08
C LEU A 487 -5.28 -7.06 -20.16
N GLU A 488 -6.24 -7.89 -19.77
CA GLU A 488 -7.21 -8.46 -20.70
C GLU A 488 -8.12 -7.40 -21.33
N GLN A 489 -8.56 -6.41 -20.54
CA GLN A 489 -9.41 -5.31 -21.02
C GLN A 489 -8.64 -4.30 -21.89
N THR A 490 -7.37 -4.09 -21.63
CA THR A 490 -6.54 -3.11 -22.35
C THR A 490 -5.91 -3.65 -23.64
N ARG A 491 -6.01 -4.95 -23.88
CA ARG A 491 -5.36 -5.63 -25.02
C ARG A 491 -5.68 -5.04 -26.39
N GLU A 492 -6.86 -4.43 -26.55
CA GLU A 492 -7.32 -3.80 -27.78
C GLU A 492 -7.24 -2.27 -27.76
N LEU A 493 -6.59 -1.70 -26.77
CA LEU A 493 -6.42 -0.25 -26.65
C LEU A 493 -5.10 0.22 -27.25
N VAL A 494 -5.12 1.47 -27.71
CA VAL A 494 -3.93 2.19 -28.15
C VAL A 494 -3.87 3.56 -27.46
N ILE A 495 -2.67 4.00 -27.08
CA ILE A 495 -2.41 5.36 -26.65
C ILE A 495 -1.79 6.15 -27.81
N VAL A 496 -2.27 7.37 -27.99
CA VAL A 496 -1.79 8.32 -29.01
C VAL A 496 -1.26 9.56 -28.33
N PHE A 497 0.00 9.88 -28.55
CA PHE A 497 0.63 11.12 -28.05
C PHE A 497 0.57 12.20 -29.13
N ALA A 498 0.13 13.39 -28.73
CA ALA A 498 0.00 14.54 -29.61
C ALA A 498 0.36 15.84 -28.88
N GLN A 499 1.62 16.26 -28.96
CA GLN A 499 2.20 17.39 -28.21
C GLN A 499 2.15 17.14 -26.69
N ASP A 500 1.39 17.96 -25.96
CA ASP A 500 1.26 17.90 -24.51
C ASP A 500 0.05 17.05 -24.07
N TYR A 501 -0.61 16.38 -25.03
CA TYR A 501 -1.79 15.59 -24.77
C TYR A 501 -1.61 14.14 -25.20
N ASP A 502 -2.31 13.28 -24.54
CA ASP A 502 -2.49 11.89 -24.95
C ASP A 502 -3.97 11.54 -24.99
N GLY A 503 -4.30 10.48 -25.72
CA GLY A 503 -5.65 9.95 -25.83
C GLY A 503 -5.61 8.44 -25.95
N ILE A 504 -6.57 7.78 -25.31
CA ILE A 504 -6.70 6.31 -25.33
C ILE A 504 -7.94 5.93 -26.14
N PHE A 505 -7.74 5.06 -27.12
CA PHE A 505 -8.75 4.64 -28.06
C PHE A 505 -8.79 3.14 -28.20
N HIS A 506 -9.98 2.59 -28.42
CA HIS A 506 -10.06 1.22 -28.91
C HIS A 506 -9.40 1.16 -30.30
N LEU A 507 -8.61 0.11 -30.58
CA LEU A 507 -7.86 -0.03 -31.85
C LEU A 507 -8.73 0.18 -33.07
N ALA A 508 -9.96 -0.25 -33.01
CA ALA A 508 -10.91 -0.06 -34.09
C ALA A 508 -11.48 1.35 -34.17
N GLU A 509 -11.72 2.07 -33.05
CA GLU A 509 -12.06 3.50 -33.06
C GLU A 509 -10.90 4.32 -33.66
N TYR A 510 -9.67 4.03 -33.23
CA TYR A 510 -8.47 4.63 -33.81
C TYR A 510 -8.42 4.43 -35.33
N SER A 511 -8.66 3.18 -35.80
CA SER A 511 -8.66 2.86 -37.22
C SER A 511 -9.72 3.66 -38.02
N LEU A 512 -10.88 3.96 -37.41
CA LEU A 512 -11.93 4.78 -37.99
C LEU A 512 -11.54 6.27 -37.99
N LEU A 513 -10.91 6.78 -36.95
CA LEU A 513 -10.46 8.16 -36.84
C LEU A 513 -9.40 8.48 -37.91
N VAL A 514 -8.41 7.62 -38.08
CA VAL A 514 -7.33 7.81 -39.09
C VAL A 514 -7.76 7.42 -40.52
N GLY A 515 -8.96 6.89 -40.72
CA GLY A 515 -9.49 6.61 -42.04
C GLY A 515 -8.98 5.32 -42.70
N VAL A 516 -8.57 4.30 -41.91
CA VAL A 516 -8.15 2.99 -42.45
C VAL A 516 -9.26 2.40 -43.34
N LYS A 517 -8.92 1.81 -44.48
CA LYS A 517 -9.86 1.22 -45.44
C LYS A 517 -10.64 0.06 -44.80
N ARG A 518 -11.92 -0.10 -45.19
CA ARG A 518 -12.84 -1.07 -44.60
C ARG A 518 -12.30 -2.49 -44.55
N LYS A 519 -11.56 -2.93 -45.55
CA LYS A 519 -10.97 -4.27 -45.66
C LYS A 519 -9.87 -4.55 -44.62
N ASP A 520 -9.26 -3.50 -44.11
CA ASP A 520 -8.11 -3.57 -43.20
C ASP A 520 -8.49 -3.21 -41.75
N ARG A 521 -9.82 -3.10 -41.45
CA ARG A 521 -10.31 -2.75 -40.12
C ARG A 521 -10.57 -3.98 -39.25
N PRO A 522 -10.37 -3.87 -37.94
CA PRO A 522 -10.81 -4.89 -37.00
C PRO A 522 -12.33 -5.10 -37.07
N PRO A 523 -12.85 -6.33 -36.85
CA PRO A 523 -14.29 -6.58 -36.84
C PRO A 523 -14.98 -5.96 -35.61
N GLY A 524 -16.25 -5.59 -35.74
CA GLY A 524 -17.14 -5.40 -34.58
C GLY A 524 -17.42 -3.96 -34.15
N ILE A 525 -17.04 -2.92 -34.90
CA ILE A 525 -17.26 -1.53 -34.48
C ILE A 525 -18.09 -0.75 -35.48
N GLY A 526 -18.91 0.18 -34.93
CA GLY A 526 -19.79 1.05 -35.63
C GLY A 526 -19.18 1.85 -36.79
N THR A 527 -19.85 2.83 -37.26
CA THR A 527 -19.39 3.68 -38.37
C THR A 527 -18.43 4.76 -37.90
N ARG A 528 -17.70 5.37 -38.84
CA ARG A 528 -16.88 6.56 -38.53
C ARG A 528 -17.70 7.70 -37.94
N GLN A 529 -18.98 7.82 -38.39
CA GLN A 529 -19.90 8.83 -37.86
C GLN A 529 -20.19 8.62 -36.38
N ASP A 530 -20.39 7.37 -35.96
CA ASP A 530 -20.65 7.05 -34.54
C ASP A 530 -19.45 7.45 -33.66
N VAL A 531 -18.22 7.19 -34.13
CA VAL A 531 -17.00 7.57 -33.41
C VAL A 531 -16.83 9.09 -33.37
N LEU A 532 -17.07 9.79 -34.48
CA LEU A 532 -17.01 11.25 -34.52
C LEU A 532 -18.07 11.87 -33.58
N ALA A 533 -19.27 11.29 -33.52
CA ALA A 533 -20.33 11.72 -32.59
C ALA A 533 -19.93 11.50 -31.13
N LYS A 534 -19.32 10.34 -30.81
CA LYS A 534 -18.82 10.01 -29.47
C LYS A 534 -17.86 11.11 -28.95
N TYR A 535 -16.94 11.56 -29.79
CA TYR A 535 -15.97 12.61 -29.44
C TYR A 535 -16.46 14.03 -29.77
N ARG A 536 -17.76 14.24 -30.04
CA ARG A 536 -18.38 15.55 -30.36
C ARG A 536 -17.66 16.29 -31.52
N LEU A 537 -17.15 15.55 -32.48
CA LEU A 537 -16.43 16.09 -33.63
C LEU A 537 -17.35 16.33 -34.87
N MET A 538 -18.62 16.00 -34.78
CA MET A 538 -19.61 16.35 -35.81
C MET A 538 -19.97 17.82 -35.65
N SER A 539 -19.73 18.63 -36.67
CA SER A 539 -20.30 19.99 -36.75
C SER A 539 -21.83 19.91 -36.62
N ARG A 540 -22.40 20.69 -35.73
CA ARG A 540 -23.85 20.95 -35.75
C ARG A 540 -24.09 21.73 -37.03
N HIS A 541 -24.64 21.07 -38.06
CA HIS A 541 -25.25 21.74 -39.21
C HIS A 541 -26.58 22.34 -38.80
#